data_e39232bb845894d18a8e1116aa5515a0
#
_entry.id   e39232bb845894d18a8e1116aa5515a0
#
_cell.length_a   1.000
_cell.length_b   1.000
_cell.length_c   1.000
_cell.angle_alpha   90.00
_cell.angle_beta   90.00
_cell.angle_gamma   90.00
#
_symmetry.space_group_name_H-M   'P 1'
#
loop_
_entity.id
_entity.type
_entity.pdbx_description
1 polymer ?
#
loop_
_entity_poly.entity_id
_entity_poly.type
_entity_poly.pdbx_seq_one_letter_code
_entity_poly.pdbx_strand_id
1 'polypeptide(L)'
;MNRPGKQHAAGSRWAGWLRQGFSLVELLAVMAVIGTLVSLALPAVQHAREAARRTSCGNNLHQMGLALVGYESARRSFPPGDDAVSFRHHAWSSFILPYLEEANVARGIDYSIPWNAPGRNSDLADEVVSTYICPSGMERYRGKQDYGGILGTSVKL
;
A
#
# COMPACT_ATOMS: atom_id res chain seq x y z
N MET A 1 -39.79 -72.79 36.42
CA MET A 1 -40.44 -71.47 36.68
C MET A 1 -39.62 -70.42 35.96
N ASN A 2 -40.05 -70.03 34.79
CA ASN A 2 -39.28 -69.09 33.86
C ASN A 2 -40.11 -67.80 33.78
N ARG A 3 -39.53 -66.66 34.22
CA ARG A 3 -40.14 -65.36 34.10
C ARG A 3 -39.64 -64.62 32.89
N PRO A 4 -40.50 -64.15 32.01
CA PRO A 4 -40.03 -63.38 30.87
C PRO A 4 -39.66 -61.93 31.27
N GLY A 5 -38.48 -61.47 30.92
CA GLY A 5 -38.00 -60.12 31.14
C GLY A 5 -38.78 -59.10 30.30
N LYS A 6 -39.24 -58.04 30.94
CA LYS A 6 -39.84 -56.88 30.27
C LYS A 6 -38.73 -56.09 29.53
N GLN A 7 -38.76 -56.08 28.21
CA GLN A 7 -37.97 -55.17 27.41
C GLN A 7 -38.60 -53.75 27.46
N HIS A 8 -37.94 -52.81 28.12
CA HIS A 8 -38.28 -51.41 28.01
C HIS A 8 -37.82 -50.89 26.63
N ALA A 9 -38.78 -50.72 25.75
CA ALA A 9 -38.54 -49.97 24.49
C ALA A 9 -38.28 -48.51 24.84
N ALA A 10 -37.00 -48.13 24.72
CA ALA A 10 -36.59 -46.71 24.77
C ALA A 10 -37.09 -46.05 23.48
N GLY A 11 -38.25 -45.39 23.56
CA GLY A 11 -38.76 -44.56 22.47
C GLY A 11 -37.85 -43.37 22.25
N SER A 12 -37.12 -43.39 21.18
CA SER A 12 -36.34 -42.22 20.69
C SER A 12 -37.33 -41.10 20.30
N ARG A 13 -37.60 -40.23 21.23
CA ARG A 13 -38.34 -38.97 20.98
C ARG A 13 -37.39 -38.00 20.26
N TRP A 14 -37.09 -38.29 19.02
CA TRP A 14 -36.54 -37.28 18.13
C TRP A 14 -37.66 -36.28 17.84
N ALA A 15 -37.71 -35.22 18.64
CA ALA A 15 -38.58 -34.09 18.40
C ALA A 15 -38.34 -33.61 16.98
N GLY A 16 -39.36 -33.77 16.14
CA GLY A 16 -39.32 -33.25 14.78
C GLY A 16 -39.10 -31.76 14.81
N TRP A 17 -37.94 -31.35 14.40
CA TRP A 17 -37.67 -29.95 14.05
C TRP A 17 -38.63 -29.64 12.94
N LEU A 18 -39.68 -28.90 13.26
CA LEU A 18 -40.62 -28.38 12.28
C LEU A 18 -39.79 -27.58 11.24
N ARG A 19 -39.60 -28.15 10.08
CA ARG A 19 -39.10 -27.42 8.93
C ARG A 19 -40.13 -26.39 8.54
N GLN A 20 -40.05 -25.22 9.19
CA GLN A 20 -40.84 -24.09 8.74
C GLN A 20 -40.32 -23.74 7.32
N GLY A 21 -41.17 -23.97 6.32
CA GLY A 21 -40.88 -23.56 4.95
C GLY A 21 -40.75 -22.04 4.86
N PHE A 22 -39.64 -21.56 4.36
CA PHE A 22 -39.42 -20.13 4.11
C PHE A 22 -40.43 -19.63 3.09
N SER A 23 -41.17 -18.56 3.43
CA SER A 23 -42.10 -17.94 2.49
C SER A 23 -41.31 -17.23 1.38
N LEU A 24 -41.80 -17.31 0.15
CA LEU A 24 -41.22 -16.60 -1.01
C LEU A 24 -41.13 -15.08 -0.74
N VAL A 25 -42.11 -14.53 -0.03
CA VAL A 25 -42.15 -13.11 0.36
C VAL A 25 -41.05 -12.76 1.37
N GLU A 26 -40.76 -13.64 2.33
CA GLU A 26 -39.63 -13.42 3.26
C GLU A 26 -38.29 -13.42 2.57
N LEU A 27 -38.09 -14.33 1.60
CA LEU A 27 -36.84 -14.36 0.81
C LEU A 27 -36.73 -13.09 -0.03
N LEU A 28 -37.80 -12.64 -0.68
CA LEU A 28 -37.83 -11.45 -1.51
C LEU A 28 -37.54 -10.17 -0.68
N ALA A 29 -38.11 -10.08 0.51
CA ALA A 29 -37.89 -8.95 1.43
C ALA A 29 -36.42 -8.87 1.86
N VAL A 30 -35.80 -10.01 2.22
CA VAL A 30 -34.40 -10.06 2.62
C VAL A 30 -33.49 -9.66 1.48
N MET A 31 -33.74 -10.16 0.27
CA MET A 31 -32.95 -9.79 -0.91
C MET A 31 -33.07 -8.30 -1.25
N ALA A 32 -34.24 -7.71 -1.07
CA ALA A 32 -34.45 -6.28 -1.28
C ALA A 32 -33.64 -5.44 -0.27
N VAL A 33 -33.63 -5.82 0.99
CA VAL A 33 -32.85 -5.12 2.04
C VAL A 33 -31.35 -5.26 1.79
N ILE A 34 -30.88 -6.46 1.50
CA ILE A 34 -29.46 -6.68 1.20
C ILE A 34 -29.05 -5.89 -0.04
N GLY A 35 -29.87 -5.90 -1.10
CA GLY A 35 -29.61 -5.15 -2.34
C GLY A 35 -29.49 -3.64 -2.08
N THR A 36 -30.35 -3.05 -1.28
CA THR A 36 -30.27 -1.63 -0.93
C THR A 36 -29.01 -1.31 -0.09
N LEU A 37 -28.66 -2.14 0.88
CA LEU A 37 -27.47 -1.94 1.70
C LEU A 37 -26.19 -2.03 0.87
N VAL A 38 -26.06 -3.03 -0.01
CA VAL A 38 -24.91 -3.23 -0.89
C VAL A 38 -24.78 -2.07 -1.88
N SER A 39 -25.91 -1.60 -2.46
CA SER A 39 -25.89 -0.49 -3.41
C SER A 39 -25.35 0.82 -2.82
N LEU A 40 -25.59 1.07 -1.53
CA LEU A 40 -25.05 2.24 -0.82
C LEU A 40 -23.63 2.01 -0.30
N ALA A 41 -23.30 0.79 0.11
CA ALA A 41 -21.98 0.47 0.66
C ALA A 41 -20.87 0.48 -0.42
N LEU A 42 -21.17 0.03 -1.63
CA LEU A 42 -20.14 -0.09 -2.69
C LEU A 42 -19.47 1.24 -3.03
N PRO A 43 -20.18 2.35 -3.34
CA PRO A 43 -19.55 3.64 -3.61
C PRO A 43 -18.83 4.19 -2.37
N ALA A 44 -19.37 4.01 -1.18
CA ALA A 44 -18.76 4.50 0.06
C ALA A 44 -17.39 3.84 0.32
N VAL A 45 -17.28 2.53 0.10
CA VAL A 45 -16.00 1.82 0.23
C VAL A 45 -14.97 2.29 -0.80
N GLN A 46 -15.39 2.57 -2.04
CA GLN A 46 -14.49 3.07 -3.07
C GLN A 46 -13.94 4.46 -2.71
N HIS A 47 -14.79 5.36 -2.24
CA HIS A 47 -14.36 6.69 -1.77
C HIS A 47 -13.42 6.59 -0.56
N ALA A 48 -13.72 5.73 0.41
CA ALA A 48 -12.86 5.53 1.57
C ALA A 48 -11.49 4.98 1.17
N ARG A 49 -11.41 4.03 0.24
CA ARG A 49 -10.14 3.52 -0.28
C ARG A 49 -9.32 4.60 -0.99
N GLU A 50 -9.96 5.43 -1.81
CA GLU A 50 -9.25 6.51 -2.49
C GLU A 50 -8.76 7.59 -1.49
N ALA A 51 -9.57 7.94 -0.50
CA ALA A 51 -9.13 8.85 0.57
C ALA A 51 -7.92 8.29 1.33
N ALA A 52 -7.93 6.98 1.65
CA ALA A 52 -6.80 6.31 2.29
C ALA A 52 -5.53 6.36 1.42
N ARG A 53 -5.65 6.10 0.10
CA ARG A 53 -4.50 6.22 -0.83
C ARG A 53 -3.93 7.63 -0.87
N ARG A 54 -4.78 8.66 -0.95
CA ARG A 54 -4.34 10.08 -0.92
C ARG A 54 -3.63 10.44 0.37
N THR A 55 -4.14 9.97 1.50
CA THR A 55 -3.48 10.15 2.80
C THR A 55 -2.10 9.50 2.81
N SER A 56 -1.96 8.29 2.29
CA SER A 56 -0.65 7.62 2.18
C SER A 56 0.32 8.39 1.29
N CYS A 57 -0.14 8.90 0.13
CA CYS A 57 0.71 9.72 -0.74
C CYS A 57 1.14 11.03 -0.05
N GLY A 58 0.25 11.66 0.73
CA GLY A 58 0.58 12.85 1.54
C GLY A 58 1.61 12.54 2.62
N ASN A 59 1.50 11.39 3.29
CA ASN A 59 2.48 10.95 4.28
C ASN A 59 3.86 10.68 3.65
N ASN A 60 3.90 10.08 2.46
CA ASN A 60 5.15 9.89 1.73
C ASN A 60 5.83 11.22 1.41
N LEU A 61 5.06 12.20 0.92
CA LEU A 61 5.57 13.56 0.68
C LEU A 61 6.10 14.22 1.96
N HIS A 62 5.40 14.04 3.07
CA HIS A 62 5.83 14.56 4.36
C HIS A 62 7.16 13.92 4.81
N GLN A 63 7.30 12.60 4.69
CA GLN A 63 8.56 11.90 5.01
C GLN A 63 9.72 12.36 4.13
N MET A 64 9.49 12.51 2.82
CA MET A 64 10.50 13.08 1.91
C MET A 64 10.86 14.52 2.26
N GLY A 65 9.89 15.34 2.66
CA GLY A 65 10.13 16.70 3.14
C GLY A 65 11.03 16.72 4.39
N LEU A 66 10.75 15.87 5.36
CA LEU A 66 11.59 15.72 6.55
C LEU A 66 13.01 15.23 6.22
N ALA A 67 13.12 14.30 5.29
CA ALA A 67 14.42 13.80 4.82
C ALA A 67 15.24 14.88 4.11
N LEU A 68 14.59 15.75 3.32
CA LEU A 68 15.25 16.90 2.68
C LEU A 68 15.77 17.92 3.72
N VAL A 69 14.96 18.23 4.75
CA VAL A 69 15.39 19.08 5.86
C VAL A 69 16.51 18.42 6.66
N GLY A 70 16.43 17.13 6.89
CA GLY A 70 17.51 16.37 7.54
C GLY A 70 18.82 16.43 6.75
N TYR A 71 18.77 16.28 5.44
CA TYR A 71 19.93 16.43 4.55
C TYR A 71 20.51 17.85 4.64
N GLU A 72 19.64 18.90 4.52
CA GLU A 72 20.06 20.31 4.61
C GLU A 72 20.74 20.60 5.95
N SER A 73 20.19 20.14 7.05
CA SER A 73 20.76 20.32 8.38
C SER A 73 22.15 19.73 8.52
N ALA A 74 22.38 18.56 7.87
CA ALA A 74 23.68 17.88 7.91
C ALA A 74 24.70 18.47 6.93
N ARG A 75 24.25 18.90 5.74
CA ARG A 75 25.12 19.32 4.62
C ARG A 75 25.13 20.83 4.38
N ARG A 76 24.26 21.59 5.06
CA ARG A 76 24.09 23.05 4.89
C ARG A 76 23.67 23.46 3.48
N SER A 77 23.11 22.54 2.71
CA SER A 77 22.57 22.76 1.38
C SER A 77 21.55 21.66 1.05
N PHE A 78 20.59 21.95 0.20
CA PHE A 78 19.71 20.92 -0.34
C PHE A 78 20.48 20.01 -1.31
N PRO A 79 20.02 18.76 -1.48
CA PRO A 79 20.63 17.86 -2.46
C PRO A 79 20.45 18.44 -3.87
N PRO A 80 21.40 18.19 -4.79
CA PRO A 80 21.25 18.56 -6.20
C PRO A 80 20.04 17.85 -6.78
N GLY A 81 19.33 18.51 -7.70
CA GLY A 81 18.22 17.87 -8.42
C GLY A 81 18.68 16.66 -9.22
N ASP A 82 19.82 16.83 -9.89
CA ASP A 82 20.61 15.83 -10.60
C ASP A 82 22.08 16.25 -10.57
N ASP A 83 23.00 15.33 -10.37
CA ASP A 83 24.45 15.63 -10.44
C ASP A 83 25.00 15.51 -11.88
N ALA A 84 24.27 16.06 -12.85
CA ALA A 84 24.61 16.06 -14.26
C ALA A 84 26.03 16.66 -14.56
N VAL A 85 26.49 17.56 -13.70
CA VAL A 85 27.83 18.19 -13.83
C VAL A 85 28.96 17.15 -13.73
N SER A 86 28.75 16.09 -12.95
CA SER A 86 29.70 14.99 -12.80
C SER A 86 29.47 13.84 -13.79
N PHE A 87 28.47 13.95 -14.68
CA PHE A 87 28.02 12.88 -15.60
C PHE A 87 27.58 11.58 -14.90
N ARG A 88 27.29 11.61 -13.60
CA ARG A 88 26.88 10.44 -12.83
C ARG A 88 25.37 10.32 -12.71
N HIS A 89 24.68 11.43 -12.87
CA HIS A 89 23.21 11.52 -12.91
C HIS A 89 22.50 10.92 -11.70
N HIS A 90 23.08 11.06 -10.49
CA HIS A 90 22.37 10.71 -9.28
C HIS A 90 21.30 11.75 -8.97
N ALA A 91 20.05 11.31 -8.87
CA ALA A 91 18.92 12.18 -8.56
C ALA A 91 18.89 12.56 -7.07
N TRP A 92 18.23 13.66 -6.74
CA TRP A 92 18.01 14.12 -5.36
C TRP A 92 17.52 13.02 -4.42
N SER A 93 16.70 12.10 -4.94
CA SER A 93 16.12 10.99 -4.19
C SER A 93 17.17 10.03 -3.64
N SER A 94 18.28 9.80 -4.35
CA SER A 94 19.36 8.94 -3.86
C SER A 94 20.10 9.55 -2.66
N PHE A 95 20.21 10.86 -2.60
CA PHE A 95 20.90 11.56 -1.51
C PHE A 95 20.12 11.61 -0.22
N ILE A 96 18.79 11.52 -0.26
CA ILE A 96 17.94 11.55 0.94
C ILE A 96 17.62 10.18 1.52
N LEU A 97 17.98 9.08 0.85
CA LEU A 97 17.76 7.71 1.33
C LEU A 97 18.24 7.46 2.78
N PRO A 98 19.41 7.97 3.22
CA PRO A 98 19.85 7.80 4.61
C PRO A 98 18.90 8.40 5.64
N TYR A 99 18.12 9.40 5.23
CA TYR A 99 17.18 10.15 6.09
C TYR A 99 15.73 9.62 5.97
N LEU A 100 15.50 8.63 5.11
CA LEU A 100 14.22 7.93 4.92
C LEU A 100 14.18 6.54 5.58
N GLU A 101 15.13 6.25 6.50
CA GLU A 101 15.31 4.91 7.10
C GLU A 101 15.72 3.81 6.10
N GLU A 102 16.02 4.17 4.85
CA GLU A 102 16.48 3.27 3.79
C GLU A 102 18.01 3.17 3.74
N ALA A 103 18.63 3.05 4.93
CA ALA A 103 20.08 3.03 5.08
C ALA A 103 20.76 1.85 4.37
N ASN A 104 20.06 0.76 4.12
CA ASN A 104 20.60 -0.41 3.42
C ASN A 104 20.83 -0.09 1.93
N VAL A 105 19.83 0.50 1.27
CA VAL A 105 19.93 0.94 -0.12
C VAL A 105 20.99 2.04 -0.24
N ALA A 106 20.94 3.03 0.65
CA ALA A 106 21.87 4.15 0.67
C ALA A 106 23.34 3.72 0.75
N ARG A 107 23.68 2.77 1.62
CA ARG A 107 25.04 2.22 1.75
C ARG A 107 25.50 1.42 0.55
N GLY A 108 24.56 0.94 -0.23
CA GLY A 108 24.83 0.22 -1.46
C GLY A 108 25.28 1.11 -2.59
N ILE A 109 24.85 2.36 -2.67
CA ILE A 109 25.12 3.26 -3.80
C ILE A 109 26.57 3.71 -3.80
N ASP A 110 27.19 3.56 -4.96
CA ASP A 110 28.51 4.13 -5.25
C ASP A 110 28.32 5.44 -6.03
N TYR A 111 28.47 6.57 -5.34
CA TYR A 111 28.35 7.90 -5.94
C TYR A 111 29.54 8.29 -6.83
N SER A 112 30.59 7.47 -6.95
CA SER A 112 31.74 7.73 -7.82
C SER A 112 31.51 7.31 -9.26
N ILE A 113 30.51 6.48 -9.52
CA ILE A 113 30.13 5.94 -10.83
C ILE A 113 28.71 6.34 -11.20
N PRO A 114 28.30 6.30 -12.48
CA PRO A 114 26.92 6.61 -12.89
C PRO A 114 25.87 5.74 -12.18
N TRP A 115 24.65 6.30 -11.99
CA TRP A 115 23.55 5.60 -11.33
C TRP A 115 23.18 4.29 -12.05
N ASN A 116 23.31 4.26 -13.38
CA ASN A 116 22.99 3.12 -14.25
C ASN A 116 24.21 2.26 -14.61
N ALA A 117 25.34 2.44 -13.93
CA ALA A 117 26.52 1.62 -14.16
C ALA A 117 26.20 0.13 -13.93
N PRO A 118 26.57 -0.76 -14.88
CA PRO A 118 26.28 -2.19 -14.75
C PRO A 118 26.81 -2.77 -13.44
N GLY A 119 26.00 -3.58 -12.79
CA GLY A 119 26.30 -4.18 -11.49
C GLY A 119 25.64 -3.42 -10.34
N ARG A 120 26.40 -3.05 -9.33
CA ARG A 120 25.90 -2.58 -8.03
C ARG A 120 24.87 -1.44 -8.10
N ASN A 121 25.15 -0.39 -8.85
CA ASN A 121 24.24 0.76 -8.91
C ASN A 121 22.97 0.45 -9.71
N SER A 122 23.08 -0.27 -10.83
CA SER A 122 21.89 -0.66 -11.60
C SER A 122 20.98 -1.60 -10.83
N ASP A 123 21.54 -2.54 -10.06
CA ASP A 123 20.76 -3.46 -9.24
C ASP A 123 20.01 -2.73 -8.12
N LEU A 124 20.66 -1.71 -7.52
CA LEU A 124 20.03 -0.87 -6.49
C LEU A 124 19.02 0.13 -7.05
N ALA A 125 19.20 0.58 -8.29
CA ALA A 125 18.23 1.43 -8.98
C ALA A 125 16.89 0.71 -9.22
N ASP A 126 16.93 -0.62 -9.31
CA ASP A 126 15.75 -1.47 -9.45
C ASP A 126 15.07 -1.77 -8.09
N GLU A 127 15.69 -1.38 -6.97
CA GLU A 127 15.11 -1.60 -5.64
C GLU A 127 13.86 -0.72 -5.43
N VAL A 128 12.88 -1.30 -4.77
CA VAL A 128 11.60 -0.64 -4.53
C VAL A 128 11.63 0.09 -3.19
N VAL A 129 11.78 1.40 -3.23
CA VAL A 129 11.64 2.27 -2.05
C VAL A 129 10.17 2.65 -1.89
N SER A 130 9.51 2.11 -0.87
CA SER A 130 8.06 2.26 -0.66
C SER A 130 7.62 3.72 -0.54
N THR A 131 8.44 4.57 0.05
CA THR A 131 8.18 6.01 0.22
C THR A 131 8.15 6.76 -1.11
N TYR A 132 8.80 6.24 -2.15
CA TYR A 132 8.80 6.86 -3.49
C TYR A 132 7.63 6.42 -4.36
N ILE A 133 6.76 5.55 -3.87
CA ILE A 133 5.62 5.03 -4.61
C ILE A 133 4.31 5.56 -4.02
N CYS A 134 3.53 6.27 -4.85
CA CYS A 134 2.19 6.67 -4.48
C CYS A 134 1.20 5.51 -4.71
N PRO A 135 0.40 5.09 -3.70
CA PRO A 135 -0.60 4.04 -3.87
C PRO A 135 -1.68 4.34 -4.92
N SER A 136 -1.85 5.60 -5.31
CA SER A 136 -2.74 6.01 -6.42
C SER A 136 -2.04 6.00 -7.78
N GLY A 137 -0.74 5.71 -7.85
CA GLY A 137 0.01 5.59 -9.10
C GLY A 137 -0.50 4.44 -9.97
N MET A 138 -0.54 4.65 -11.30
CA MET A 138 -1.14 3.70 -12.23
C MET A 138 -0.34 2.43 -12.45
N GLU A 139 0.98 2.50 -12.38
CA GLU A 139 1.87 1.39 -12.70
C GLU A 139 2.92 1.17 -11.61
N ARG A 140 3.20 -0.10 -11.31
CA ARG A 140 4.27 -0.49 -10.39
C ARG A 140 5.29 -1.32 -11.15
N TYR A 141 6.48 -0.77 -11.36
CA TYR A 141 7.63 -1.48 -11.89
C TYR A 141 8.87 -1.17 -11.05
N ARG A 142 9.91 -1.96 -11.21
CA ARG A 142 11.18 -1.78 -10.50
C ARG A 142 11.80 -0.42 -10.83
N GLY A 143 12.43 0.21 -9.85
CA GLY A 143 13.04 1.51 -10.01
C GLY A 143 12.07 2.68 -10.20
N LYS A 144 10.76 2.45 -10.04
CA LYS A 144 9.75 3.49 -10.18
C LYS A 144 9.81 4.50 -9.04
N GLN A 145 9.69 5.77 -9.42
CA GLN A 145 9.47 6.89 -8.51
C GLN A 145 8.30 7.72 -9.01
N ASP A 146 7.28 7.93 -8.18
CA ASP A 146 6.08 8.70 -8.52
C ASP A 146 6.21 10.20 -8.23
N TYR A 147 7.25 10.59 -7.49
CA TYR A 147 7.47 11.98 -7.07
C TYR A 147 8.68 12.56 -7.78
N GLY A 148 8.44 13.55 -8.63
CA GLY A 148 9.49 14.28 -9.36
C GLY A 148 9.95 15.52 -8.60
N GLY A 149 11.24 15.80 -8.64
CA GLY A 149 11.77 17.11 -8.26
C GLY A 149 11.54 18.13 -9.38
N ILE A 150 11.16 19.36 -9.02
CA ILE A 150 11.10 20.46 -9.97
C ILE A 150 12.52 21.01 -10.10
N LEU A 151 13.12 20.91 -11.28
CA LEU A 151 14.34 21.65 -11.62
C LEU A 151 13.98 23.14 -11.60
N GLY A 152 14.63 23.90 -10.74
CA GLY A 152 14.34 25.30 -10.53
C GLY A 152 14.23 26.06 -11.85
N THR A 153 13.15 26.79 -12.03
CA THR A 153 13.08 27.80 -13.09
C THR A 153 14.07 28.89 -12.75
N SER A 154 15.05 29.16 -13.63
CA SER A 154 15.85 30.37 -13.54
C SER A 154 14.92 31.56 -13.76
N VAL A 155 14.41 32.13 -12.68
CA VAL A 155 13.75 33.44 -12.73
C VAL A 155 14.85 34.42 -13.07
N LYS A 156 14.92 34.87 -14.32
CA LYS A 156 15.67 36.08 -14.66
C LYS A 156 14.92 37.25 -14.02
N LEU A 157 15.47 37.76 -12.94
CA LEU A 157 15.11 39.06 -12.39
C LEU A 157 15.57 40.17 -13.32
#